data_7ae782af5fe2dff3713b9d14e4dfbc6e
#
_entry.id   7ae782af5fe2dff3713b9d14e4dfbc6e
#
_cell.length_a   1.000
_cell.length_b   1.000
_cell.length_c   1.000
_cell.angle_alpha   90.00
_cell.angle_beta   90.00
_cell.angle_gamma   90.00
#
_symmetry.space_group_name_H-M   'P 1'
#
loop_
_entity.id
_entity.type
_entity.pdbx_description
1 polymer ?
#
loop_
_entity_poly.entity_id
_entity_poly.type
_entity_poly.pdbx_seq_one_letter_code
_entity_poly.pdbx_strand_id
1 'polypeptide(L)' 'AKPHPAPLLEAAKRVGVHPQRCVYVGDDERDIVAGLSAGMHTVAAVYGYLGANSDIASWGAHASISKPSHLLGLLNI' A
#
# COMPACT_ATOMS: atom_id res chain seq x y z
N ALA A 1 9.26 -9.76 -11.52
CA ALA A 1 8.06 -9.22 -12.14
C ALA A 1 7.98 -7.72 -11.90
N LYS A 2 7.49 -7.01 -12.86
CA LYS A 2 7.33 -5.56 -12.74
C LYS A 2 6.10 -5.23 -11.92
N PRO A 3 6.13 -4.18 -11.11
CA PRO A 3 4.95 -3.69 -10.44
C PRO A 3 3.94 -3.24 -11.49
N HIS A 4 2.75 -3.80 -11.43
CA HIS A 4 1.74 -3.55 -12.44
C HIS A 4 0.42 -3.21 -11.75
N PRO A 5 -0.24 -2.11 -12.13
CA PRO A 5 -1.48 -1.72 -11.47
C PRO A 5 -2.72 -2.52 -11.89
N ALA A 6 -2.65 -3.28 -12.98
CA ALA A 6 -3.83 -3.92 -13.53
C ALA A 6 -4.60 -4.81 -12.55
N PRO A 7 -3.95 -5.69 -11.75
CA PRO A 7 -4.69 -6.49 -10.79
C PRO A 7 -5.44 -5.65 -9.75
N LEU A 8 -4.84 -4.54 -9.32
CA LEU A 8 -5.46 -3.66 -8.33
C LEU A 8 -6.64 -2.91 -8.92
N LEU A 9 -6.50 -2.45 -10.16
CA LEU A 9 -7.58 -1.77 -10.87
C LEU A 9 -8.75 -2.72 -11.09
N GLU A 10 -8.47 -3.97 -11.45
CA GLU A 10 -9.51 -4.98 -11.63
C GLU A 10 -10.23 -5.26 -10.32
N ALA A 11 -9.49 -5.37 -9.22
CA ALA A 11 -10.07 -5.60 -7.90
C ALA A 11 -11.00 -4.45 -7.50
N ALA A 12 -10.57 -3.21 -7.69
CA ALA A 12 -11.39 -2.04 -7.38
C ALA A 12 -12.67 -2.03 -8.21
N LYS A 13 -12.55 -2.37 -9.49
CA LYS A 13 -13.70 -2.43 -10.40
C LYS A 13 -14.71 -3.49 -9.93
N ARG A 14 -14.23 -4.66 -9.51
CA ARG A 14 -15.09 -5.75 -9.07
C ARG A 14 -15.90 -5.41 -7.83
N VAL A 15 -15.31 -4.62 -6.92
CA VAL A 15 -16.04 -4.20 -5.72
C VAL A 15 -16.79 -2.89 -5.93
N GLY A 16 -16.67 -2.29 -7.10
CA GLY A 16 -17.39 -1.07 -7.43
C GLY A 16 -16.89 0.17 -6.68
N VAL A 17 -15.61 0.21 -6.33
CA VAL A 17 -15.03 1.34 -5.61
C VAL A 17 -13.97 1.99 -6.48
N HIS A 18 -14.02 3.30 -6.59
CA HIS A 18 -13.03 4.04 -7.34
C HIS A 18 -11.64 3.88 -6.70
N PRO A 19 -10.57 3.68 -7.49
CA PRO A 19 -9.23 3.50 -6.93
C PRO A 19 -8.83 4.59 -5.94
N GLN A 20 -9.19 5.83 -6.18
CA GLN A 20 -8.86 6.94 -5.28
C GLN A 20 -9.47 6.79 -3.90
N ARG A 21 -10.44 5.90 -3.74
CA ARG A 21 -11.09 5.62 -2.46
C ARG A 21 -10.62 4.30 -1.86
N CYS A 22 -9.64 3.67 -2.47
CA CYS A 22 -9.06 2.42 -2.00
C CYS A 22 -7.76 2.70 -1.26
N VAL A 23 -7.49 1.84 -0.28
CA VAL A 23 -6.20 1.83 0.43
C VAL A 23 -5.55 0.48 0.15
N TYR A 24 -4.34 0.51 -0.36
CA TYR A 24 -3.57 -0.71 -0.61
C TYR A 24 -2.44 -0.81 0.41
N VAL A 25 -2.42 -1.91 1.13
CA VAL A 25 -1.40 -2.18 2.14
C VAL A 25 -0.44 -3.21 1.57
N GLY A 26 0.83 -2.87 1.51
CA GLY A 26 1.84 -3.74 0.96
C GLY A 26 3.09 -3.77 1.82
N ASP A 27 3.85 -4.85 1.73
CA ASP A 27 5.05 -5.06 2.54
C ASP A 27 6.34 -4.97 1.73
N ASP A 28 6.26 -4.57 0.48
CA ASP A 28 7.42 -4.48 -0.37
C ASP A 28 7.25 -3.29 -1.32
N GLU A 29 8.36 -2.81 -1.84
CA GLU A 29 8.35 -1.61 -2.69
C GLU A 29 7.48 -1.79 -3.92
N ARG A 30 7.47 -2.97 -4.51
CA ARG A 30 6.67 -3.21 -5.72
C ARG A 30 5.18 -3.06 -5.45
N ASP A 31 4.73 -3.46 -4.25
CA ASP A 31 3.34 -3.30 -3.85
C ASP A 31 2.97 -1.82 -3.82
N ILE A 32 3.85 -1.01 -3.23
CA ILE A 32 3.58 0.42 -3.10
C ILE A 32 3.56 1.08 -4.47
N VAL A 33 4.51 0.75 -5.33
CA VAL A 33 4.55 1.30 -6.68
C VAL A 33 3.30 0.92 -7.46
N ALA A 34 2.86 -0.34 -7.34
CA ALA A 34 1.64 -0.78 -8.02
C ALA A 34 0.41 -0.03 -7.51
N GLY A 35 0.30 0.16 -6.20
CA GLY A 35 -0.81 0.90 -5.60
C GLY A 35 -0.83 2.36 -6.07
N LEU A 36 0.32 3.01 -6.07
CA LEU A 36 0.43 4.39 -6.54
C LEU A 36 0.06 4.48 -8.02
N SER A 37 0.54 3.53 -8.84
CA SER A 37 0.23 3.51 -10.27
C SER A 37 -1.26 3.29 -10.52
N ALA A 38 -1.96 2.62 -9.60
CA ALA A 38 -3.40 2.41 -9.70
C ALA A 38 -4.20 3.62 -9.19
N GLY A 39 -3.56 4.63 -8.64
CA GLY A 39 -4.24 5.80 -8.09
C GLY A 39 -4.81 5.58 -6.70
N MET A 40 -4.33 4.57 -5.99
CA MET A 40 -4.79 4.25 -4.64
C MET A 40 -3.94 4.92 -3.58
N HIS A 41 -4.49 5.08 -2.38
CA HIS A 41 -3.69 5.41 -1.21
C HIS A 41 -2.89 4.17 -0.82
N THR A 42 -1.66 4.36 -0.39
CA THR A 42 -0.79 3.24 -0.09
C THR A 42 -0.26 3.34 1.33
N VAL A 43 -0.14 2.18 1.97
CA VAL A 43 0.40 2.06 3.31
C VAL A 43 1.46 0.96 3.29
N ALA A 44 2.65 1.28 3.73
CA ALA A 44 3.73 0.30 3.82
C ALA A 44 3.62 -0.44 5.15
N ALA A 45 3.48 -1.74 5.10
CA ALA A 45 3.46 -2.61 6.27
C ALA A 45 4.88 -3.06 6.56
N VAL A 46 5.46 -2.54 7.62
CA VAL A 46 6.90 -2.70 7.88
C VAL A 46 7.21 -3.70 8.99
N TYR A 47 6.27 -4.56 9.32
CA TYR A 47 6.41 -5.46 10.47
C TYR A 47 7.61 -6.41 10.36
N GLY A 48 8.01 -6.76 9.16
CA GLY A 48 9.09 -7.70 8.94
C GLY A 48 10.45 -7.07 8.73
N TYR A 49 10.54 -5.77 8.77
CA TYR A 49 11.78 -5.05 8.44
C TYR A 49 12.46 -4.53 9.70
N LEU A 50 12.99 -5.44 10.48
CA LEU A 50 13.65 -5.09 11.75
C LEU A 50 15.05 -4.57 11.48
N GLY A 51 15.23 -3.28 11.60
CA GLY A 51 16.53 -2.65 11.44
C GLY A 51 17.15 -2.87 10.08
N ALA A 52 16.36 -3.24 9.13
CA ALA A 52 16.87 -3.51 7.80
C ALA A 52 17.42 -2.24 7.17
N ASN A 53 18.30 -2.44 6.24
CA ASN A 53 18.84 -1.36 5.44
C ASN A 53 17.82 -0.85 4.43
N SER A 54 16.59 -1.26 4.57
CA SER A 54 15.54 -0.88 3.65
C SER A 54 15.19 0.57 3.83
N ASP A 55 15.29 1.31 2.76
CA ASP A 55 14.86 2.70 2.75
C ASP A 55 13.38 2.75 2.43
N ILE A 56 12.56 2.34 3.40
CA ILE A 56 11.12 2.23 3.22
C ILE A 56 10.51 3.59 2.89
N ALA A 57 11.06 4.64 3.43
CA ALA A 57 10.57 5.99 3.17
C ALA A 57 10.67 6.35 1.67
N SER A 58 11.65 5.77 0.96
CA SER A 58 11.81 6.06 -0.47
C SER A 58 10.78 5.35 -1.35
N TRP A 59 9.98 4.44 -0.79
CA TRP A 59 8.96 3.75 -1.58
C TRP A 59 7.84 4.68 -2.03
N GLY A 60 7.66 5.79 -1.34
CA GLY A 60 6.64 6.76 -1.71
C GLY A 60 5.25 6.47 -1.16
N ALA A 61 5.13 5.56 -0.21
CA ALA A 61 3.83 5.27 0.40
C ALA A 61 3.30 6.49 1.15
N HIS A 62 1.98 6.61 1.22
CA HIS A 62 1.34 7.72 1.94
C HIS A 62 1.55 7.60 3.45
N ALA A 63 1.69 6.38 3.96
CA ALA A 63 1.92 6.13 5.38
C ALA A 63 2.63 4.79 5.55
N SER A 64 3.12 4.53 6.74
CA SER A 64 3.68 3.22 7.10
C SER A 64 3.14 2.80 8.45
N ILE A 65 3.02 1.49 8.66
CA ILE A 65 2.57 0.92 9.92
C ILE A 65 3.51 -0.21 10.32
N SER A 66 3.75 -0.35 11.61
CA SER A 66 4.59 -1.42 12.14
C SER A 66 3.78 -2.55 12.77
N LYS A 67 2.49 -2.37 12.93
CA LYS A 67 1.55 -3.37 13.45
C LYS A 67 0.24 -3.26 12.71
N PRO A 68 -0.46 -4.38 12.48
CA PRO A 68 -1.75 -4.32 11.80
C PRO A 68 -2.76 -3.40 12.48
N SER A 69 -2.73 -3.32 13.82
CA SER A 69 -3.65 -2.47 14.57
C SER A 69 -3.48 -0.99 14.27
N HIS A 70 -2.31 -0.57 13.80
CA HIS A 70 -2.07 0.83 13.44
C HIS A 70 -2.92 1.28 12.25
N LEU A 71 -3.35 0.33 11.43
CA LEU A 71 -4.16 0.65 10.26
C LEU A 71 -5.50 1.28 10.67
N LEU A 72 -6.07 0.83 11.78
CA LEU A 72 -7.34 1.40 12.27
C LEU A 72 -7.21 2.89 12.55
N GLY A 73 -6.09 3.31 13.12
CA GLY A 73 -5.85 4.72 13.38
C GLY A 73 -5.75 5.53 12.10
N LEU A 74 -5.10 4.98 11.07
CA LEU A 74 -4.98 5.67 9.80
C LEU A 74 -6.30 5.78 9.08
N LEU A 75 -7.17 4.79 9.22
CA LEU A 75 -8.48 4.80 8.60
C LEU A 75 -9.51 5.58 9.40
N ASN A 76 -9.12 6.06 10.57
CA ASN A 76 -9.98 6.87 11.42
C ASN A 76 -11.24 6.12 11.86
N ILE A 77 -11.05 4.85 12.15
CA ILE A 77 -12.13 3.96 12.56
C ILE A 77 -12.08 3.73 14.06
#